data_83ae4e1ead2ced01bff13a0aff050ced
#
_entry.id   83ae4e1ead2ced01bff13a0aff050ced
#
_cell.length_a   1.000
_cell.length_b   1.000
_cell.length_c   1.000
_cell.angle_alpha   90.00
_cell.angle_beta   90.00
_cell.angle_gamma   90.00
#
_symmetry.space_group_name_H-M   'P 1'
#
loop_
_entity.id
_entity.type
_entity.pdbx_description
1 polymer ?
#
loop_
_entity_poly.entity_id
_entity_poly.type
_entity_poly.pdbx_seq_one_letter_code
_entity_poly.pdbx_strand_id
1 'polypeptide(L)'
;MLTLRHLPLRARDHPNDVLRLYYRGMLDHWSGADCLLGRALCLRETGLGGPSERRALGIARDEWLLAVGRVDPKQMLTMRARKGLHRLINPAAFPLKDSVLKDKHRFDAAARRAGLRIPERFDKHRESLESFLDRQQAIMIKPNFSSKGRGVRRLHRDSKNQWAERLTAGEMVCGIGAIAAEAAKGAVIQEAIDTHPAIAPISPNALPTMRVVTMRNEGGGFEIVARILRVGGGHHPVDNFNRGGLASMAEEGGALGVFFKRDNGLPPLAVAAHPASDAPLPLALPPEIAAEIDELACEAHRSIVPDHAIVGWDIGVGAGGAVLIEGNWNTGTNVTQLLGGQSVCSGRSGELYLFALGQVSDKTWANARPIQHDNAA
;
A
#
# COMPACT_ATOMS: atom_id res chain seq x y z
N MET A 1 -25.11 -27.40 5.24
CA MET A 1 -24.25 -26.29 4.77
C MET A 1 -24.29 -25.22 5.83
N LEU A 2 -23.32 -25.21 6.74
CA LEU A 2 -23.11 -24.10 7.70
C LEU A 2 -22.54 -22.94 6.88
N THR A 3 -23.42 -22.13 6.33
CA THR A 3 -23.00 -20.84 5.81
C THR A 3 -22.58 -19.98 7.00
N LEU A 4 -21.60 -19.10 6.86
CA LEU A 4 -21.20 -18.10 7.87
C LEU A 4 -22.36 -17.24 8.38
N ARG A 5 -23.53 -17.26 7.73
CA ARG A 5 -24.81 -16.78 8.25
C ARG A 5 -25.17 -17.30 9.63
N HIS A 6 -24.69 -18.49 10.01
CA HIS A 6 -25.02 -19.13 11.29
C HIS A 6 -23.94 -18.95 12.34
N LEU A 7 -22.78 -18.43 11.98
CA LEU A 7 -21.85 -17.89 12.97
C LEU A 7 -22.49 -16.57 13.41
N PRO A 8 -22.97 -16.47 14.66
CA PRO A 8 -23.43 -15.20 15.12
C PRO A 8 -22.25 -14.24 14.99
N LEU A 9 -22.37 -13.29 14.09
CA LEU A 9 -21.54 -12.06 14.06
C LEU A 9 -21.80 -11.29 15.37
N ARG A 10 -22.00 -11.99 16.46
CA ARG A 10 -22.16 -11.44 17.77
C ARG A 10 -20.84 -10.83 18.18
N ALA A 11 -20.65 -9.67 17.58
CA ALA A 11 -20.21 -8.47 18.27
C ALA A 11 -18.86 -8.54 18.98
N ARG A 12 -18.15 -9.62 18.97
CA ARG A 12 -17.03 -9.78 19.90
C ARG A 12 -15.93 -10.60 19.32
N ASP A 13 -16.16 -11.16 18.15
CA ASP A 13 -15.15 -11.93 17.52
C ASP A 13 -14.27 -10.96 16.73
N HIS A 14 -13.03 -10.93 17.12
CA HIS A 14 -11.98 -10.24 16.39
C HIS A 14 -12.08 -10.61 14.90
N PRO A 15 -11.98 -9.67 13.93
CA PRO A 15 -12.09 -9.96 12.50
C PRO A 15 -11.21 -11.12 12.03
N ASN A 16 -10.08 -11.36 12.69
CA ASN A 16 -9.23 -12.53 12.50
C ASN A 16 -9.93 -13.84 12.85
N ASP A 17 -10.72 -13.89 13.89
CA ASP A 17 -11.38 -15.11 14.35
C ASP A 17 -12.55 -15.45 13.43
N VAL A 18 -13.31 -14.44 12.99
CA VAL A 18 -14.32 -14.60 11.95
C VAL A 18 -13.71 -15.18 10.67
N LEU A 19 -12.57 -14.66 10.25
CA LEU A 19 -11.88 -15.13 9.05
C LEU A 19 -11.23 -16.50 9.23
N ARG A 20 -10.70 -16.81 10.42
CA ARG A 20 -10.20 -18.16 10.74
C ARG A 20 -11.33 -19.20 10.71
N LEU A 21 -12.47 -18.88 11.30
CA LEU A 21 -13.65 -19.73 11.26
C LEU A 21 -14.16 -19.90 9.84
N TYR A 22 -14.18 -18.83 9.04
CA TYR A 22 -14.54 -18.87 7.62
C TYR A 22 -13.61 -19.77 6.82
N TYR A 23 -12.30 -19.62 6.94
CA TYR A 23 -11.33 -20.47 6.25
C TYR A 23 -11.39 -21.91 6.75
N ARG A 24 -11.60 -22.12 8.04
CA ARG A 24 -11.76 -23.45 8.63
C ARG A 24 -13.03 -24.14 8.11
N GLY A 25 -14.17 -23.44 8.14
CA GLY A 25 -15.42 -23.96 7.61
C GLY A 25 -15.37 -24.25 6.13
N MET A 26 -14.61 -23.47 5.35
CA MET A 26 -14.39 -23.75 3.92
C MET A 26 -13.50 -24.97 3.70
N LEU A 27 -12.46 -25.16 4.53
CA LEU A 27 -11.61 -26.35 4.46
C LEU A 27 -12.39 -27.64 4.76
N ASP A 28 -13.37 -27.57 5.63
CA ASP A 28 -14.23 -28.70 5.99
C ASP A 28 -15.21 -29.10 4.86
N HIS A 29 -15.48 -28.18 3.92
CA HIS A 29 -16.36 -28.42 2.78
C HIS A 29 -15.62 -28.73 1.47
N TRP A 30 -14.30 -28.69 1.46
CA TRP A 30 -13.53 -29.01 0.28
C TRP A 30 -13.42 -30.52 0.08
N SER A 31 -13.28 -30.93 -1.20
CA SER A 31 -12.84 -32.27 -1.50
C SER A 31 -11.52 -32.59 -0.84
N GLY A 32 -11.20 -33.84 -0.57
CA GLY A 32 -9.95 -34.21 0.09
C GLY A 32 -8.71 -33.63 -0.60
N ALA A 33 -8.72 -33.53 -1.93
CA ALA A 33 -7.65 -32.92 -2.73
C ALA A 33 -7.52 -31.41 -2.48
N ASP A 34 -8.63 -30.67 -2.43
CA ASP A 34 -8.65 -29.24 -2.18
C ASP A 34 -8.23 -28.92 -0.74
N CYS A 35 -8.62 -29.78 0.21
CA CYS A 35 -8.21 -29.67 1.60
C CYS A 35 -6.69 -29.86 1.76
N LEU A 36 -6.11 -30.86 1.09
CA LEU A 36 -4.67 -31.11 1.08
C LEU A 36 -3.90 -29.97 0.42
N LEU A 37 -4.39 -29.44 -0.70
CA LEU A 37 -3.79 -28.29 -1.38
C LEU A 37 -3.85 -27.06 -0.50
N GLY A 38 -4.98 -26.78 0.15
CA GLY A 38 -5.13 -25.65 1.07
C GLY A 38 -4.18 -25.75 2.26
N ARG A 39 -3.98 -26.94 2.84
CA ARG A 39 -3.02 -27.20 3.91
C ARG A 39 -1.57 -27.04 3.44
N ALA A 40 -1.24 -27.54 2.25
CA ALA A 40 0.10 -27.40 1.67
C ALA A 40 0.43 -25.94 1.36
N LEU A 41 -0.52 -25.18 0.81
CA LEU A 41 -0.38 -23.74 0.60
C LEU A 41 -0.21 -22.99 1.92
N CYS A 42 -0.95 -23.39 2.97
CA CYS A 42 -0.81 -22.83 4.30
C CYS A 42 0.60 -23.05 4.87
N LEU A 43 1.12 -24.26 4.80
CA LEU A 43 2.49 -24.60 5.23
C LEU A 43 3.55 -23.86 4.40
N ARG A 44 3.35 -23.75 3.11
CA ARG A 44 4.26 -22.99 2.22
C ARG A 44 4.32 -21.51 2.58
N GLU A 45 3.18 -20.88 2.87
CA GLU A 45 3.12 -19.45 3.22
C GLU A 45 3.63 -19.17 4.63
N THR A 46 3.36 -20.05 5.61
CA THR A 46 3.80 -19.86 6.98
C THR A 46 5.23 -20.32 7.25
N GLY A 47 5.78 -21.20 6.42
CA GLY A 47 7.11 -21.79 6.59
C GLY A 47 7.20 -22.77 7.78
N LEU A 48 8.23 -23.62 7.78
CA LEU A 48 8.42 -24.69 8.78
C LEU A 48 9.21 -24.26 10.03
N GLY A 49 9.88 -23.11 10.00
CA GLY A 49 10.75 -22.65 11.11
C GLY A 49 10.07 -21.72 12.11
N GLY A 50 10.62 -21.63 13.32
CA GLY A 50 10.21 -20.68 14.36
C GLY A 50 9.27 -21.27 15.41
N PRO A 51 8.77 -20.44 16.37
CA PRO A 51 7.95 -20.88 17.50
C PRO A 51 6.68 -21.61 17.07
N SER A 52 6.27 -22.62 17.84
CA SER A 52 5.03 -23.38 17.60
C SER A 52 3.79 -22.49 17.61
N GLU A 53 3.77 -21.47 18.48
CA GLU A 53 2.70 -20.46 18.56
C GLU A 53 2.48 -19.74 17.22
N ARG A 54 3.55 -19.30 16.58
CA ARG A 54 3.46 -18.66 15.25
C ARG A 54 2.71 -19.52 14.24
N ARG A 55 3.04 -20.82 14.20
CA ARG A 55 2.43 -21.78 13.28
C ARG A 55 0.96 -22.03 13.62
N ALA A 56 0.66 -22.18 14.93
CA ALA A 56 -0.70 -22.35 15.40
C ALA A 56 -1.61 -21.16 15.04
N LEU A 57 -1.05 -19.95 15.04
CA LEU A 57 -1.75 -18.71 14.65
C LEU A 57 -1.77 -18.46 13.14
N GLY A 58 -1.08 -19.28 12.33
CA GLY A 58 -1.03 -19.10 10.87
C GLY A 58 -0.28 -17.84 10.41
N ILE A 59 0.66 -17.32 11.23
CA ILE A 59 1.43 -16.11 10.95
C ILE A 59 2.66 -16.46 10.12
N ALA A 60 2.91 -15.76 9.01
CA ALA A 60 4.11 -15.94 8.22
C ALA A 60 5.37 -15.49 8.99
N ARG A 61 6.53 -16.11 8.71
CA ARG A 61 7.78 -15.80 9.43
C ARG A 61 8.12 -14.32 9.41
N ASP A 62 8.08 -13.72 8.24
CA ASP A 62 8.41 -12.29 8.08
C ASP A 62 7.44 -11.39 8.83
N GLU A 63 6.18 -11.76 8.88
CA GLU A 63 5.15 -11.04 9.61
C GLU A 63 5.31 -11.18 11.12
N TRP A 64 5.69 -12.39 11.59
CA TRP A 64 6.04 -12.62 12.98
C TRP A 64 7.21 -11.76 13.43
N LEU A 65 8.28 -11.71 12.64
CA LEU A 65 9.46 -10.88 12.93
C LEU A 65 9.15 -9.39 12.98
N LEU A 66 8.14 -8.95 12.23
CA LEU A 66 7.67 -7.57 12.29
C LEU A 66 6.90 -7.25 13.57
N ALA A 67 6.14 -8.21 14.10
CA ALA A 67 5.15 -7.97 15.15
C ALA A 67 5.60 -8.41 16.55
N VAL A 68 6.52 -9.37 16.63
CA VAL A 68 6.93 -9.97 17.90
C VAL A 68 7.47 -8.91 18.87
N GLY A 69 6.96 -8.93 20.10
CA GLY A 69 7.32 -7.98 21.16
C GLY A 69 6.65 -6.59 21.02
N ARG A 70 5.78 -6.38 20.01
CA ARG A 70 5.10 -5.10 19.78
C ARG A 70 3.59 -5.22 19.73
N VAL A 71 3.09 -6.27 19.13
CA VAL A 71 1.65 -6.53 18.98
C VAL A 71 1.37 -7.91 19.53
N ASP A 72 0.28 -8.09 20.28
CA ASP A 72 -0.18 -9.42 20.69
C ASP A 72 -0.46 -10.25 19.42
N PRO A 73 0.29 -11.33 19.17
CA PRO A 73 0.12 -12.14 17.98
C PRO A 73 -1.29 -12.73 17.83
N LYS A 74 -1.99 -12.94 18.96
CA LYS A 74 -3.36 -13.47 18.94
C LYS A 74 -4.38 -12.47 18.40
N GLN A 75 -4.10 -11.18 18.59
CA GLN A 75 -4.98 -10.10 18.13
C GLN A 75 -4.60 -9.57 16.74
N MET A 76 -3.41 -9.88 16.25
CA MET A 76 -2.91 -9.36 15.00
C MET A 76 -3.74 -9.79 13.79
N LEU A 77 -4.14 -8.86 12.94
CA LEU A 77 -4.70 -9.15 11.62
C LEU A 77 -3.58 -9.62 10.69
N THR A 78 -3.48 -10.92 10.47
CA THR A 78 -2.44 -11.49 9.62
C THR A 78 -2.60 -11.06 8.17
N MET A 79 -1.50 -11.01 7.41
CA MET A 79 -1.52 -10.65 5.99
C MET A 79 -2.50 -11.53 5.19
N ARG A 80 -2.61 -12.80 5.57
CA ARG A 80 -3.52 -13.74 4.93
C ARG A 80 -4.98 -13.43 5.26
N ALA A 81 -5.31 -13.27 6.54
CA ALA A 81 -6.65 -12.91 6.99
C ALA A 81 -7.08 -11.56 6.38
N ARG A 82 -6.17 -10.57 6.37
CA ARG A 82 -6.41 -9.29 5.73
C ARG A 82 -6.78 -9.40 4.25
N LYS A 83 -6.07 -10.21 3.47
CA LYS A 83 -6.40 -10.39 2.05
C LYS A 83 -7.83 -10.89 1.87
N GLY A 84 -8.25 -11.85 2.68
CA GLY A 84 -9.62 -12.36 2.68
C GLY A 84 -10.64 -11.31 3.10
N LEU A 85 -10.36 -10.62 4.20
CA LEU A 85 -11.21 -9.56 4.72
C LEU A 85 -11.42 -8.44 3.68
N HIS A 86 -10.33 -7.89 3.14
CA HIS A 86 -10.43 -6.80 2.17
C HIS A 86 -11.14 -7.24 0.88
N ARG A 87 -10.98 -8.50 0.46
CA ARG A 87 -11.74 -9.02 -0.68
C ARG A 87 -13.23 -9.09 -0.42
N LEU A 88 -13.63 -9.47 0.80
CA LEU A 88 -15.05 -9.53 1.18
C LEU A 88 -15.67 -8.14 1.28
N ILE A 89 -14.99 -7.20 1.93
CA ILE A 89 -15.54 -5.86 2.18
C ILE A 89 -15.36 -4.90 1.00
N ASN A 90 -14.50 -5.22 0.01
CA ASN A 90 -14.29 -4.45 -1.22
C ASN A 90 -14.71 -5.26 -2.48
N PRO A 91 -15.95 -5.72 -2.59
CA PRO A 91 -16.38 -6.48 -3.76
C PRO A 91 -16.28 -5.69 -5.06
N ALA A 92 -16.43 -4.36 -5.01
CA ALA A 92 -16.29 -3.45 -6.16
C ALA A 92 -14.86 -3.39 -6.74
N ALA A 93 -13.85 -3.90 -6.03
CA ALA A 93 -12.49 -4.02 -6.58
C ALA A 93 -12.36 -5.11 -7.66
N PHE A 94 -13.38 -5.93 -7.87
CA PHE A 94 -13.34 -7.10 -8.76
C PHE A 94 -14.30 -6.97 -9.95
N PRO A 95 -13.92 -7.52 -11.13
CA PRO A 95 -12.66 -8.21 -11.42
C PRO A 95 -11.46 -7.24 -11.46
N LEU A 96 -10.28 -7.70 -11.00
CA LEU A 96 -9.10 -6.83 -10.84
C LEU A 96 -8.63 -6.16 -12.14
N LYS A 97 -8.82 -6.82 -13.29
CA LYS A 97 -8.50 -6.24 -14.62
C LYS A 97 -9.30 -4.95 -14.93
N ASP A 98 -10.44 -4.76 -14.28
CA ASP A 98 -11.33 -3.62 -14.47
C ASP A 98 -11.24 -2.60 -13.30
N SER A 99 -10.48 -2.93 -12.27
CA SER A 99 -10.33 -2.09 -11.09
C SER A 99 -9.55 -0.80 -11.38
N VAL A 100 -10.17 0.33 -11.07
CA VAL A 100 -9.54 1.66 -11.16
C VAL A 100 -8.27 1.72 -10.34
N LEU A 101 -8.23 1.09 -9.17
CA LEU A 101 -7.05 1.10 -8.29
C LEU A 101 -5.94 0.13 -8.73
N LYS A 102 -6.17 -0.67 -9.77
CA LYS A 102 -5.18 -1.62 -10.29
C LYS A 102 -4.53 -1.14 -11.58
N ASP A 103 -5.29 -0.48 -12.43
CA ASP A 103 -4.86 0.08 -13.70
C ASP A 103 -4.48 1.56 -13.52
N LYS A 104 -3.20 1.88 -13.66
CA LYS A 104 -2.68 3.25 -13.45
C LYS A 104 -3.25 4.27 -14.45
N HIS A 105 -3.57 3.84 -15.69
CA HIS A 105 -4.19 4.73 -16.65
C HIS A 105 -5.63 5.07 -16.26
N ARG A 106 -6.40 4.09 -15.80
CA ARG A 106 -7.77 4.31 -15.31
C ARG A 106 -7.77 5.15 -14.03
N PHE A 107 -6.82 4.88 -13.13
CA PHE A 107 -6.64 5.67 -11.90
C PHE A 107 -6.39 7.14 -12.19
N ASP A 108 -5.41 7.43 -13.05
CA ASP A 108 -5.07 8.78 -13.47
C ASP A 108 -6.28 9.49 -14.10
N ALA A 109 -6.99 8.82 -15.01
CA ALA A 109 -8.17 9.38 -15.64
C ALA A 109 -9.30 9.69 -14.65
N ALA A 110 -9.49 8.84 -13.63
CA ALA A 110 -10.49 9.05 -12.58
C ALA A 110 -10.09 10.22 -11.66
N ALA A 111 -8.82 10.27 -11.23
CA ALA A 111 -8.30 11.33 -10.38
C ALA A 111 -8.36 12.71 -11.08
N ARG A 112 -8.01 12.76 -12.38
CA ARG A 112 -8.14 14.02 -13.17
C ARG A 112 -9.59 14.48 -13.31
N ARG A 113 -10.53 13.55 -13.56
CA ARG A 113 -11.96 13.93 -13.64
C ARG A 113 -12.48 14.47 -12.32
N ALA A 114 -11.94 13.98 -11.20
CA ALA A 114 -12.24 14.45 -9.85
C ALA A 114 -11.52 15.75 -9.48
N GLY A 115 -10.66 16.30 -10.35
CA GLY A 115 -9.88 17.50 -10.06
C GLY A 115 -8.79 17.32 -9.01
N LEU A 116 -8.41 16.07 -8.72
CA LEU A 116 -7.39 15.77 -7.71
C LEU A 116 -6.00 16.05 -8.23
N ARG A 117 -5.12 16.51 -7.34
CA ARG A 117 -3.72 16.75 -7.68
C ARG A 117 -2.97 15.44 -7.80
N ILE A 118 -2.53 15.15 -9.02
CA ILE A 118 -1.73 13.98 -9.40
C ILE A 118 -0.52 14.45 -10.24
N PRO A 119 0.54 13.64 -10.37
CA PRO A 119 1.66 13.98 -11.25
C PRO A 119 1.22 14.23 -12.70
N GLU A 120 1.86 15.19 -13.37
CA GLU A 120 1.67 15.38 -14.79
C GLU A 120 2.11 14.11 -15.54
N ARG A 121 1.35 13.69 -16.54
CA ARG A 121 1.60 12.47 -17.29
C ARG A 121 1.58 12.70 -18.79
N PHE A 122 2.48 12.04 -19.48
CA PHE A 122 2.45 11.96 -20.94
C PHE A 122 1.15 11.31 -21.43
N ASP A 123 0.47 11.99 -22.33
CA ASP A 123 -0.72 11.50 -23.02
C ASP A 123 -0.52 11.67 -24.55
N LYS A 124 -0.29 10.55 -25.22
CA LYS A 124 -0.06 10.49 -26.68
C LYS A 124 -1.19 11.07 -27.53
N HIS A 125 -2.39 11.27 -26.97
CA HIS A 125 -3.53 11.87 -27.67
C HIS A 125 -3.56 13.39 -27.56
N ARG A 126 -2.71 13.97 -26.71
CA ARG A 126 -2.66 15.42 -26.46
C ARG A 126 -1.37 16.06 -26.98
N GLU A 127 -0.26 15.33 -26.95
CA GLU A 127 1.04 15.87 -27.31
C GLU A 127 2.04 14.79 -27.77
N SER A 128 3.16 15.21 -28.37
CA SER A 128 4.29 14.32 -28.63
C SER A 128 5.08 14.01 -27.36
N LEU A 129 5.78 12.88 -27.35
CA LEU A 129 6.63 12.52 -26.21
C LEU A 129 7.75 13.54 -26.00
N GLU A 130 8.33 14.03 -27.09
CA GLU A 130 9.39 15.05 -27.07
C GLU A 130 8.89 16.32 -26.38
N SER A 131 7.71 16.83 -26.79
CA SER A 131 7.10 18.02 -26.18
C SER A 131 6.84 17.86 -24.69
N PHE A 132 6.39 16.67 -24.25
CA PHE A 132 6.27 16.37 -22.82
C PHE A 132 7.64 16.38 -22.14
N LEU A 133 8.62 15.66 -22.69
CA LEU A 133 9.95 15.51 -22.11
C LEU A 133 10.72 16.84 -22.02
N ASP A 134 10.50 17.77 -22.94
CA ASP A 134 11.19 19.06 -22.97
C ASP A 134 10.83 19.96 -21.76
N ARG A 135 9.66 19.74 -21.18
CA ARG A 135 9.21 20.46 -19.98
C ARG A 135 9.70 19.84 -18.67
N GLN A 136 10.27 18.60 -18.74
CA GLN A 136 10.59 17.84 -17.55
C GLN A 136 12.09 17.86 -17.24
N GLN A 137 12.45 18.02 -15.97
CA GLN A 137 13.83 17.84 -15.48
C GLN A 137 14.06 16.39 -15.02
N ALA A 138 13.02 15.73 -14.55
CA ALA A 138 13.04 14.33 -14.18
C ALA A 138 11.67 13.67 -14.46
N ILE A 139 11.70 12.39 -14.77
CA ILE A 139 10.50 11.60 -15.05
C ILE A 139 10.52 10.28 -14.30
N MET A 140 9.32 9.75 -14.07
CA MET A 140 9.09 8.39 -13.60
C MET A 140 8.52 7.53 -14.72
N ILE A 141 9.09 6.34 -14.92
CA ILE A 141 8.58 5.32 -15.83
C ILE A 141 8.04 4.18 -14.98
N LYS A 142 6.75 3.86 -15.14
CA LYS A 142 6.06 2.85 -14.32
C LYS A 142 5.31 1.87 -15.22
N PRO A 143 5.53 0.54 -15.10
CA PRO A 143 4.65 -0.43 -15.76
C PRO A 143 3.20 -0.26 -15.29
N ASN A 144 2.21 -0.35 -16.21
CA ASN A 144 0.80 -0.12 -15.87
C ASN A 144 0.30 -1.06 -14.75
N PHE A 145 0.51 -2.36 -14.90
CA PHE A 145 0.05 -3.39 -13.95
C PHE A 145 1.18 -3.89 -13.05
N SER A 146 1.84 -3.02 -12.32
CA SER A 146 2.89 -3.42 -11.36
C SER A 146 2.54 -3.03 -9.92
N SER A 147 3.21 -3.67 -8.98
CA SER A 147 3.07 -3.38 -7.55
C SER A 147 4.41 -3.44 -6.83
N LYS A 148 4.51 -2.84 -5.65
CA LYS A 148 5.71 -2.86 -4.80
C LYS A 148 6.94 -2.22 -5.47
N GLY A 149 6.74 -1.23 -6.34
CA GLY A 149 7.81 -0.53 -7.04
C GLY A 149 8.60 -1.40 -8.04
N ARG A 150 8.05 -2.53 -8.52
CA ARG A 150 8.72 -3.37 -9.53
C ARG A 150 8.70 -2.68 -10.88
N GLY A 151 9.89 -2.56 -11.51
CA GLY A 151 10.06 -1.94 -12.81
C GLY A 151 9.86 -0.42 -12.83
N VAL A 152 9.75 0.23 -11.65
CA VAL A 152 9.72 1.69 -11.56
C VAL A 152 11.14 2.21 -11.74
N ARG A 153 11.29 3.17 -12.65
CA ARG A 153 12.54 3.84 -12.98
C ARG A 153 12.38 5.35 -12.83
N ARG A 154 13.41 6.03 -12.37
CA ARG A 154 13.52 7.49 -12.36
C ARG A 154 14.63 7.91 -13.30
N LEU A 155 14.30 8.71 -14.29
CA LEU A 155 15.27 9.35 -15.18
C LEU A 155 15.34 10.83 -14.85
N HIS A 156 16.50 11.43 -15.02
CA HIS A 156 16.75 12.86 -14.84
C HIS A 156 17.60 13.39 -15.98
N ARG A 157 17.62 14.70 -16.16
CA ARG A 157 18.54 15.37 -17.09
C ARG A 157 19.94 15.41 -16.45
N ASP A 158 20.94 14.90 -17.14
CA ASP A 158 22.34 15.00 -16.72
C ASP A 158 22.93 16.38 -17.07
N SER A 159 24.21 16.58 -16.76
CA SER A 159 24.94 17.83 -17.06
C SER A 159 25.06 18.14 -18.56
N LYS A 160 24.82 17.15 -19.45
CA LYS A 160 24.81 17.30 -20.91
C LYS A 160 23.37 17.38 -21.45
N ASN A 161 22.38 17.58 -20.58
CA ASN A 161 20.97 17.62 -20.90
C ASN A 161 20.45 16.29 -21.54
N GLN A 162 21.10 15.16 -21.23
CA GLN A 162 20.68 13.83 -21.67
C GLN A 162 19.85 13.17 -20.57
N TRP A 163 18.92 12.30 -20.95
CA TRP A 163 18.21 11.48 -19.96
C TRP A 163 19.12 10.39 -19.41
N ALA A 164 19.25 10.32 -18.10
CA ALA A 164 20.06 9.35 -17.39
C ALA A 164 19.30 8.70 -16.23
N GLU A 165 19.56 7.44 -15.98
CA GLU A 165 19.10 6.70 -14.81
C GLU A 165 20.26 6.52 -13.83
N ARG A 166 20.05 6.91 -12.58
CA ARG A 166 21.03 6.68 -11.52
C ARG A 166 20.93 5.23 -11.03
N LEU A 167 22.00 4.48 -11.19
CA LEU A 167 22.14 3.11 -10.74
C LEU A 167 23.15 3.04 -9.59
N THR A 168 23.21 1.91 -8.88
CA THR A 168 24.21 1.68 -7.83
C THR A 168 25.65 1.74 -8.36
N ALA A 169 25.87 1.35 -9.62
CA ALA A 169 27.17 1.34 -10.28
C ALA A 169 27.52 2.63 -11.04
N GLY A 170 26.66 3.68 -10.96
CA GLY A 170 26.84 4.93 -11.69
C GLY A 170 25.59 5.38 -12.44
N GLU A 171 25.76 6.23 -13.47
CA GLU A 171 24.68 6.72 -14.31
C GLU A 171 24.64 5.99 -15.67
N MET A 172 23.44 5.67 -16.12
CA MET A 172 23.21 5.06 -17.43
C MET A 172 22.38 6.02 -18.29
N VAL A 173 22.95 6.43 -19.44
CA VAL A 173 22.22 7.27 -20.41
C VAL A 173 21.09 6.46 -21.04
N CYS A 174 19.93 7.10 -21.16
CA CYS A 174 18.71 6.54 -21.73
C CYS A 174 18.23 7.43 -22.89
N GLY A 175 18.34 6.94 -24.11
CA GLY A 175 17.86 7.68 -25.27
C GLY A 175 16.34 7.81 -25.31
N ILE A 176 15.82 8.88 -25.93
CA ILE A 176 14.37 9.15 -26.07
C ILE A 176 13.66 7.96 -26.74
N GLY A 177 14.30 7.28 -27.70
CA GLY A 177 13.74 6.10 -28.34
C GLY A 177 13.47 4.93 -27.38
N ALA A 178 14.30 4.78 -26.34
CA ALA A 178 14.06 3.77 -25.29
C ALA A 178 12.87 4.15 -24.42
N ILE A 179 12.69 5.45 -24.09
CA ILE A 179 11.53 5.95 -23.35
C ILE A 179 10.26 5.76 -24.19
N ALA A 180 10.31 6.06 -25.51
CA ALA A 180 9.19 5.85 -26.41
C ALA A 180 8.79 4.37 -26.52
N ALA A 181 9.76 3.46 -26.52
CA ALA A 181 9.50 2.03 -26.53
C ALA A 181 8.78 1.54 -25.25
N GLU A 182 9.10 2.09 -24.09
CA GLU A 182 8.38 1.81 -22.84
C GLU A 182 6.94 2.36 -22.89
N ALA A 183 6.77 3.59 -23.39
CA ALA A 183 5.44 4.18 -23.58
C ALA A 183 4.57 3.35 -24.55
N ALA A 184 5.15 2.85 -25.64
CA ALA A 184 4.47 2.00 -26.63
C ALA A 184 4.02 0.64 -26.02
N LYS A 185 4.75 0.12 -25.01
CA LYS A 185 4.36 -1.07 -24.23
C LYS A 185 3.28 -0.78 -23.18
N GLY A 186 2.80 0.47 -23.09
CA GLY A 186 1.76 0.88 -22.14
C GLY A 186 2.31 1.29 -20.76
N ALA A 187 3.61 1.56 -20.62
CA ALA A 187 4.13 2.15 -19.40
C ALA A 187 3.59 3.58 -19.21
N VAL A 188 3.39 3.96 -17.96
CA VAL A 188 3.06 5.34 -17.57
C VAL A 188 4.36 6.12 -17.49
N ILE A 189 4.46 7.20 -18.28
CA ILE A 189 5.53 8.20 -18.20
C ILE A 189 4.94 9.43 -17.54
N GLN A 190 5.53 9.85 -16.43
CA GLN A 190 5.04 11.00 -15.65
C GLN A 190 6.18 11.83 -15.10
N GLU A 191 5.90 13.07 -14.71
CA GLU A 191 6.86 13.91 -13.99
C GLU A 191 7.35 13.20 -12.72
N ALA A 192 8.59 13.45 -12.33
CA ALA A 192 9.09 13.10 -11.02
C ALA A 192 8.88 14.28 -10.09
N ILE A 193 8.04 14.11 -9.09
CA ILE A 193 7.73 15.15 -8.10
C ILE A 193 8.95 15.41 -7.23
N ASP A 194 9.32 16.67 -7.06
CA ASP A 194 10.36 17.08 -6.12
C ASP A 194 9.84 17.00 -4.68
N THR A 195 10.71 16.59 -3.78
CA THR A 195 10.39 16.44 -2.35
C THR A 195 10.21 17.79 -1.67
N HIS A 196 9.25 17.89 -0.75
CA HIS A 196 9.04 19.07 0.08
C HIS A 196 10.31 19.44 0.85
N PRO A 197 10.72 20.72 0.88
CA PRO A 197 11.98 21.15 1.51
C PRO A 197 12.18 20.69 2.95
N ALA A 198 11.11 20.66 3.75
CA ALA A 198 11.18 20.23 5.15
C ALA A 198 11.66 18.79 5.37
N ILE A 199 11.49 17.89 4.36
CA ILE A 199 11.89 16.49 4.45
C ILE A 199 12.84 16.07 3.32
N ALA A 200 13.28 17.00 2.47
CA ALA A 200 14.25 16.73 1.40
C ALA A 200 15.57 16.12 1.92
N PRO A 201 16.14 16.53 3.08
CA PRO A 201 17.37 15.94 3.60
C PRO A 201 17.31 14.43 3.88
N ILE A 202 16.12 13.91 4.19
CA ILE A 202 15.91 12.48 4.46
C ILE A 202 15.41 11.71 3.23
N SER A 203 15.34 12.34 2.07
CA SER A 203 14.84 11.72 0.85
C SER A 203 15.68 12.05 -0.37
N PRO A 204 16.92 11.59 -0.43
CA PRO A 204 17.85 11.99 -1.48
C PRO A 204 17.45 11.48 -2.90
N ASN A 205 16.67 10.42 -3.02
CA ASN A 205 16.40 9.78 -4.31
C ASN A 205 14.94 9.34 -4.55
N ALA A 206 14.14 9.23 -3.51
CA ALA A 206 12.75 8.78 -3.61
C ALA A 206 11.81 9.81 -2.99
N LEU A 207 10.70 10.11 -3.65
CA LEU A 207 9.65 10.93 -3.07
C LEU A 207 9.10 10.25 -1.80
N PRO A 208 9.17 10.88 -0.62
CA PRO A 208 8.51 10.36 0.56
C PRO A 208 7.00 10.33 0.35
N THR A 209 6.35 9.27 0.77
CA THR A 209 4.90 9.16 0.67
C THR A 209 4.26 8.95 2.03
N MET A 210 3.13 9.61 2.25
CA MET A 210 2.23 9.27 3.33
C MET A 210 1.28 8.17 2.86
N ARG A 211 1.35 6.98 3.46
CA ARG A 211 0.31 5.98 3.35
C ARG A 211 -0.83 6.37 4.29
N VAL A 212 -1.92 6.86 3.74
CA VAL A 212 -3.14 7.14 4.49
C VAL A 212 -4.13 6.02 4.26
N VAL A 213 -4.65 5.43 5.33
CA VAL A 213 -5.70 4.41 5.24
C VAL A 213 -7.02 5.05 5.62
N THR A 214 -7.96 5.04 4.68
CA THR A 214 -9.32 5.54 4.88
C THR A 214 -10.32 4.40 4.89
N MET A 215 -11.32 4.48 5.75
CA MET A 215 -12.44 3.55 5.82
C MET A 215 -13.78 4.29 5.75
N ARG A 216 -14.77 3.66 5.10
CA ARG A 216 -16.13 4.16 5.08
C ARG A 216 -16.77 3.93 6.45
N ASN A 217 -17.39 4.98 7.00
CA ASN A 217 -18.04 4.93 8.30
C ASN A 217 -19.55 4.67 8.20
N GLU A 218 -20.18 4.54 9.36
CA GLU A 218 -21.61 4.26 9.53
C GLU A 218 -22.51 5.33 8.95
N GLY A 219 -22.04 6.59 8.93
CA GLY A 219 -22.72 7.75 8.35
C GLY A 219 -22.54 7.88 6.83
N GLY A 220 -21.80 6.96 6.19
CA GLY A 220 -21.49 7.02 4.75
C GLY A 220 -20.34 7.95 4.38
N GLY A 221 -19.72 8.63 5.36
CA GLY A 221 -18.48 9.38 5.19
C GLY A 221 -17.23 8.49 5.23
N PHE A 222 -16.06 9.13 5.20
CA PHE A 222 -14.78 8.45 5.23
C PHE A 222 -13.93 8.95 6.39
N GLU A 223 -13.35 8.01 7.15
CA GLU A 223 -12.47 8.30 8.28
C GLU A 223 -11.06 7.80 8.00
N ILE A 224 -10.07 8.57 8.46
CA ILE A 224 -8.67 8.15 8.41
C ILE A 224 -8.37 7.32 9.65
N VAL A 225 -7.97 6.07 9.43
CA VAL A 225 -7.65 5.11 10.51
C VAL A 225 -6.16 4.87 10.69
N ALA A 226 -5.33 5.30 9.75
CA ALA A 226 -3.88 5.26 9.90
C ALA A 226 -3.18 6.24 8.94
N ARG A 227 -2.08 6.81 9.41
CA ARG A 227 -1.14 7.63 8.65
C ARG A 227 0.26 7.10 8.86
N ILE A 228 0.99 6.79 7.81
CA ILE A 228 2.34 6.24 7.87
C ILE A 228 3.21 6.97 6.89
N LEU A 229 4.14 7.78 7.38
CA LEU A 229 5.18 8.36 6.55
C LEU A 229 6.18 7.28 6.16
N ARG A 230 6.42 7.14 4.86
CA ARG A 230 7.43 6.24 4.30
C ARG A 230 8.50 7.06 3.61
N VAL A 231 9.75 6.68 3.85
CA VAL A 231 10.93 7.35 3.32
C VAL A 231 11.85 6.32 2.69
N GLY A 232 12.43 6.64 1.55
CA GLY A 232 13.40 5.76 0.89
C GLY A 232 14.66 5.57 1.76
N GLY A 233 15.20 4.35 1.80
CA GLY A 233 16.37 4.06 2.63
C GLY A 233 17.73 4.37 1.96
N GLY A 234 17.75 4.95 0.74
CA GLY A 234 19.00 5.25 0.05
C GLY A 234 18.88 5.37 -1.47
N HIS A 235 19.48 4.47 -2.23
CA HIS A 235 19.68 4.63 -3.68
C HIS A 235 18.48 4.28 -4.57
N HIS A 236 17.44 3.64 -4.03
CA HIS A 236 16.28 3.26 -4.82
C HIS A 236 15.31 4.44 -5.03
N PRO A 237 14.67 4.55 -6.21
CA PRO A 237 13.71 5.62 -6.50
C PRO A 237 12.32 5.38 -5.88
N VAL A 238 12.19 4.43 -4.95
CA VAL A 238 10.95 4.08 -4.25
C VAL A 238 11.17 3.99 -2.74
N ASP A 239 10.17 4.42 -1.99
CA ASP A 239 10.13 4.52 -0.53
C ASP A 239 9.68 3.23 0.18
N ASN A 240 9.84 2.07 -0.43
CA ASN A 240 9.28 0.83 0.06
C ASN A 240 9.97 0.32 1.34
N PHE A 241 9.24 0.34 2.46
CA PHE A 241 9.69 -0.16 3.77
C PHE A 241 10.24 -1.59 3.72
N ASN A 242 9.65 -2.47 2.91
CA ASN A 242 10.13 -3.86 2.76
C ASN A 242 11.43 -3.99 1.93
N ARG A 243 11.97 -2.89 1.43
CA ARG A 243 13.22 -2.83 0.65
C ARG A 243 14.26 -1.92 1.29
N GLY A 244 14.28 -1.86 2.61
CA GLY A 244 15.23 -1.04 3.36
C GLY A 244 14.80 0.42 3.54
N GLY A 245 13.56 0.76 3.20
CA GLY A 245 12.98 2.06 3.51
C GLY A 245 12.71 2.23 5.00
N LEU A 246 12.42 3.46 5.39
CA LEU A 246 12.03 3.83 6.75
C LEU A 246 10.52 4.07 6.80
N ALA A 247 9.93 3.87 7.98
CA ALA A 247 8.54 4.22 8.22
C ALA A 247 8.33 4.74 9.64
N SER A 248 7.42 5.70 9.79
CA SER A 248 6.95 6.23 11.06
C SER A 248 5.43 6.42 11.02
N MET A 249 4.76 6.21 12.16
CA MET A 249 3.37 6.66 12.31
C MET A 249 3.33 8.18 12.33
N ALA A 250 2.28 8.73 11.74
CA ALA A 250 1.96 10.14 11.87
C ALA A 250 0.60 10.30 12.58
N GLU A 251 0.53 11.30 13.44
CA GLU A 251 -0.72 11.73 14.08
C GLU A 251 -1.44 12.75 13.19
N GLU A 252 -2.67 13.04 13.53
CA GLU A 252 -3.37 14.21 13.01
C GLU A 252 -2.57 15.47 13.34
N GLY A 253 -2.44 16.38 12.35
CA GLY A 253 -1.58 17.56 12.51
C GLY A 253 -0.10 17.32 12.23
N GLY A 254 0.31 16.10 11.88
CA GLY A 254 1.61 15.81 11.30
C GLY A 254 2.72 15.43 12.27
N ALA A 255 2.47 15.31 13.58
CA ALA A 255 3.46 14.78 14.53
C ALA A 255 3.88 13.36 14.14
N LEU A 256 5.18 13.07 14.20
CA LEU A 256 5.76 11.80 13.77
C LEU A 256 6.28 11.01 14.99
N GLY A 257 5.98 9.73 14.99
CA GLY A 257 6.50 8.79 15.97
C GLY A 257 7.94 8.35 15.66
N VAL A 258 8.36 7.30 16.33
CA VAL A 258 9.66 6.67 16.09
C VAL A 258 9.74 6.12 14.67
N PHE A 259 10.85 6.38 14.01
CA PHE A 259 11.14 5.78 12.71
C PHE A 259 11.75 4.39 12.88
N PHE A 260 11.28 3.49 12.04
CA PHE A 260 11.80 2.13 11.95
C PHE A 260 12.38 1.88 10.56
N LYS A 261 13.52 1.18 10.54
CA LYS A 261 14.11 0.59 9.35
C LYS A 261 13.91 -0.91 9.37
N ARG A 262 13.64 -1.50 8.24
CA ARG A 262 13.57 -2.95 8.08
C ARG A 262 14.71 -3.46 7.23
N ASP A 263 15.48 -4.40 7.79
CA ASP A 263 16.39 -5.25 7.03
C ASP A 263 15.72 -6.63 6.84
N ASN A 264 15.80 -7.19 5.62
CA ASN A 264 15.14 -8.46 5.29
C ASN A 264 15.54 -9.58 6.26
N GLY A 265 14.51 -10.25 6.82
CA GLY A 265 14.69 -11.39 7.72
C GLY A 265 15.05 -11.05 9.17
N LEU A 266 15.10 -9.76 9.53
CA LEU A 266 15.36 -9.28 10.89
C LEU A 266 14.15 -8.48 11.43
N PRO A 267 13.99 -8.38 12.75
CA PRO A 267 13.06 -7.44 13.36
C PRO A 267 13.41 -6.00 12.96
N PRO A 268 12.40 -5.12 12.84
CA PRO A 268 12.66 -3.71 12.54
C PRO A 268 13.43 -3.02 13.67
N LEU A 269 14.36 -2.16 13.28
CA LEU A 269 15.17 -1.37 14.20
C LEU A 269 14.68 0.08 14.24
N ALA A 270 14.57 0.65 15.43
CA ALA A 270 14.37 2.07 15.62
C ALA A 270 15.63 2.84 15.19
N VAL A 271 15.44 3.93 14.46
CA VAL A 271 16.53 4.78 13.95
C VAL A 271 16.24 6.25 14.23
N ALA A 272 17.28 7.02 14.53
CA ALA A 272 17.19 8.44 14.81
C ALA A 272 17.70 9.33 13.66
N ALA A 273 18.48 8.75 12.74
CA ALA A 273 19.01 9.42 11.56
C ALA A 273 18.77 8.58 10.30
N HIS A 274 18.74 9.25 9.15
CA HIS A 274 18.57 8.59 7.86
C HIS A 274 19.85 7.86 7.45
N PRO A 275 19.81 6.55 7.14
CA PRO A 275 20.99 5.71 6.99
C PRO A 275 21.91 6.06 5.80
N ALA A 276 21.42 6.81 4.82
CA ALA A 276 22.21 7.18 3.64
C ALA A 276 22.65 8.66 3.62
N SER A 277 21.95 9.55 4.30
CA SER A 277 22.29 10.99 4.34
C SER A 277 22.79 11.45 5.72
N ASP A 278 22.67 10.58 6.73
CA ASP A 278 22.97 10.90 8.14
C ASP A 278 22.18 12.10 8.70
N ALA A 279 21.17 12.54 7.95
CA ALA A 279 20.30 13.62 8.36
C ALA A 279 19.40 13.18 9.52
N PRO A 280 19.17 14.06 10.53
CA PRO A 280 18.23 13.76 11.61
C PRO A 280 16.83 13.56 11.06
N LEU A 281 16.10 12.58 11.61
CA LEU A 281 14.74 12.33 11.20
C LEU A 281 13.79 13.35 11.83
N PRO A 282 12.80 13.88 11.07
CA PRO A 282 11.92 14.94 11.57
C PRO A 282 10.96 14.41 12.65
N LEU A 283 10.58 15.30 13.56
CA LEU A 283 9.57 15.01 14.59
C LEU A 283 8.15 15.31 14.13
N ALA A 284 8.00 16.09 13.08
CA ALA A 284 6.70 16.42 12.49
C ALA A 284 6.83 16.80 11.01
N LEU A 285 5.75 16.66 10.27
CA LEU A 285 5.53 17.36 9.00
C LEU A 285 4.96 18.74 9.28
N PRO A 286 5.13 19.72 8.35
CA PRO A 286 4.38 20.97 8.41
C PRO A 286 2.87 20.71 8.54
N PRO A 287 2.15 21.37 9.47
CA PRO A 287 0.73 21.09 9.71
C PRO A 287 -0.15 21.31 8.47
N GLU A 288 0.18 22.26 7.63
CA GLU A 288 -0.50 22.55 6.37
C GLU A 288 -0.39 21.38 5.38
N ILE A 289 0.78 20.75 5.29
CA ILE A 289 0.99 19.56 4.45
C ILE A 289 0.24 18.35 5.01
N ALA A 290 0.23 18.20 6.33
CA ALA A 290 -0.53 17.11 6.96
C ALA A 290 -2.03 17.26 6.68
N ALA A 291 -2.58 18.47 6.77
CA ALA A 291 -3.98 18.76 6.45
C ALA A 291 -4.31 18.51 4.97
N GLU A 292 -3.48 18.97 4.04
CA GLU A 292 -3.63 18.69 2.60
C GLU A 292 -3.65 17.18 2.30
N ILE A 293 -2.77 16.41 2.97
CA ILE A 293 -2.72 14.95 2.81
C ILE A 293 -4.02 14.30 3.25
N ASP A 294 -4.55 14.70 4.41
CA ASP A 294 -5.78 14.13 4.97
C ASP A 294 -7.00 14.45 4.08
N GLU A 295 -7.12 15.70 3.65
CA GLU A 295 -8.17 16.14 2.75
C GLU A 295 -8.12 15.38 1.42
N LEU A 296 -6.93 15.30 0.80
CA LEU A 296 -6.72 14.61 -0.46
C LEU A 296 -7.05 13.12 -0.37
N ALA A 297 -6.73 12.46 0.75
CA ALA A 297 -7.04 11.04 0.97
C ALA A 297 -8.57 10.80 1.05
N CYS A 298 -9.27 11.62 1.83
CA CYS A 298 -10.72 11.51 1.98
C CYS A 298 -11.45 11.85 0.68
N GLU A 299 -11.00 12.88 -0.04
CA GLU A 299 -11.59 13.28 -1.31
C GLU A 299 -11.33 12.22 -2.40
N ALA A 300 -10.13 11.63 -2.44
CA ALA A 300 -9.82 10.53 -3.36
C ALA A 300 -10.71 9.32 -3.11
N HIS A 301 -10.98 8.98 -1.85
CA HIS A 301 -11.90 7.87 -1.53
C HIS A 301 -13.32 8.17 -2.01
N ARG A 302 -13.83 9.38 -1.72
CA ARG A 302 -15.17 9.82 -2.07
C ARG A 302 -15.38 9.87 -3.59
N SER A 303 -14.41 10.40 -4.32
CA SER A 303 -14.58 10.73 -5.73
C SER A 303 -14.14 9.62 -6.70
N ILE A 304 -13.18 8.76 -6.30
CA ILE A 304 -12.67 7.71 -7.18
C ILE A 304 -13.36 6.37 -6.93
N VAL A 305 -13.51 5.96 -5.66
CA VAL A 305 -13.99 4.62 -5.27
C VAL A 305 -14.93 4.65 -4.05
N PRO A 306 -16.05 5.38 -4.09
CA PRO A 306 -16.95 5.55 -2.95
C PRO A 306 -17.53 4.24 -2.40
N ASP A 307 -17.56 3.19 -3.21
CA ASP A 307 -18.11 1.88 -2.86
C ASP A 307 -17.10 0.96 -2.16
N HIS A 308 -15.86 1.40 -2.00
CA HIS A 308 -14.88 0.63 -1.24
C HIS A 308 -15.05 0.88 0.26
N ALA A 309 -14.94 -0.17 1.07
CA ALA A 309 -14.99 -0.05 2.53
C ALA A 309 -13.67 0.45 3.11
N ILE A 310 -12.55 0.12 2.46
CA ILE A 310 -11.19 0.50 2.87
C ILE A 310 -10.29 0.72 1.68
N VAL A 311 -9.49 1.78 1.72
CA VAL A 311 -8.42 2.04 0.74
C VAL A 311 -7.19 2.58 1.46
N GLY A 312 -6.01 2.17 0.99
CA GLY A 312 -4.74 2.78 1.37
C GLY A 312 -4.23 3.67 0.24
N TRP A 313 -4.13 4.95 0.50
CA TRP A 313 -3.66 5.97 -0.44
C TRP A 313 -2.18 6.21 -0.26
N ASP A 314 -1.43 6.29 -1.36
CA ASP A 314 -0.06 6.77 -1.36
C ASP A 314 -0.07 8.21 -1.84
N ILE A 315 0.24 9.14 -0.93
CA ILE A 315 0.25 10.58 -1.18
C ILE A 315 1.68 11.07 -1.02
N GLY A 316 2.25 11.62 -2.09
CA GLY A 316 3.59 12.17 -2.11
C GLY A 316 3.66 13.49 -1.35
N VAL A 317 4.72 13.66 -0.55
CA VAL A 317 5.02 14.91 0.15
C VAL A 317 5.87 15.77 -0.77
N GLY A 318 5.22 16.43 -1.72
CA GLY A 318 5.86 17.18 -2.81
C GLY A 318 6.20 18.62 -2.45
N ALA A 319 7.17 19.21 -3.16
CA ALA A 319 7.60 20.58 -2.99
C ALA A 319 6.46 21.61 -3.13
N GLY A 320 5.50 21.31 -3.97
CA GLY A 320 4.31 22.16 -4.16
C GLY A 320 3.09 21.69 -3.36
N GLY A 321 3.22 20.80 -2.37
CA GLY A 321 2.12 20.29 -1.54
C GLY A 321 1.84 18.79 -1.75
N ALA A 322 0.74 18.31 -1.19
CA ALA A 322 0.32 16.90 -1.29
C ALA A 322 -0.03 16.48 -2.73
N VAL A 323 0.41 15.31 -3.17
CA VAL A 323 0.18 14.78 -4.53
C VAL A 323 -0.27 13.33 -4.47
N LEU A 324 -1.42 12.98 -5.02
CA LEU A 324 -1.95 11.63 -5.03
C LEU A 324 -1.18 10.76 -6.03
N ILE A 325 -0.56 9.69 -5.55
CA ILE A 325 0.29 8.79 -6.36
C ILE A 325 -0.46 7.53 -6.78
N GLU A 326 -1.10 6.84 -5.84
CA GLU A 326 -1.87 5.62 -6.10
C GLU A 326 -2.85 5.29 -4.96
N GLY A 327 -3.83 4.44 -5.27
CA GLY A 327 -4.72 3.84 -4.29
C GLY A 327 -4.59 2.31 -4.25
N ASN A 328 -4.71 1.72 -3.07
CA ASN A 328 -4.56 0.29 -2.83
C ASN A 328 -5.81 -0.28 -2.16
N TRP A 329 -6.65 -1.02 -2.90
CA TRP A 329 -7.84 -1.68 -2.36
C TRP A 329 -7.52 -2.75 -1.30
N ASN A 330 -6.31 -3.28 -1.32
CA ASN A 330 -5.83 -4.32 -0.41
C ASN A 330 -4.60 -3.81 0.37
N THR A 331 -4.78 -2.70 1.08
CA THR A 331 -3.71 -2.03 1.82
C THR A 331 -3.09 -2.93 2.89
N GLY A 332 -1.77 -2.83 3.09
CA GLY A 332 -1.04 -3.61 4.10
C GLY A 332 -1.35 -3.12 5.51
N THR A 333 -1.58 -4.04 6.44
CA THR A 333 -1.86 -3.74 7.85
C THR A 333 -0.69 -4.07 8.78
N ASN A 334 0.26 -4.88 8.34
CA ASN A 334 1.40 -5.31 9.14
C ASN A 334 2.30 -4.14 9.59
N VAL A 335 2.56 -3.17 8.71
CA VAL A 335 3.37 -1.99 9.06
C VAL A 335 2.59 -1.08 10.02
N THR A 336 1.28 -0.89 9.80
CA THR A 336 0.41 -0.12 10.71
C THR A 336 0.43 -0.72 12.11
N GLN A 337 0.24 -2.03 12.21
CA GLN A 337 0.26 -2.74 13.51
C GLN A 337 1.63 -2.66 14.18
N LEU A 338 2.70 -2.85 13.42
CA LEU A 338 4.06 -2.72 13.92
C LEU A 338 4.33 -1.35 14.53
N LEU A 339 4.04 -0.29 13.77
CA LEU A 339 4.35 1.09 14.16
C LEU A 339 3.42 1.59 15.28
N GLY A 340 2.14 1.23 15.20
CA GLY A 340 1.12 1.60 16.20
C GLY A 340 1.16 0.78 17.47
N GLY A 341 1.92 -0.33 17.49
CA GLY A 341 2.02 -1.21 18.66
C GLY A 341 0.71 -1.92 19.05
N GLN A 342 -0.27 -1.93 18.17
CA GLN A 342 -1.60 -2.52 18.40
C GLN A 342 -2.20 -3.11 17.13
N SER A 343 -3.19 -3.98 17.31
CA SER A 343 -3.95 -4.55 16.20
C SER A 343 -4.80 -3.49 15.50
N VAL A 344 -4.88 -3.54 14.16
CA VAL A 344 -5.85 -2.75 13.38
C VAL A 344 -7.29 -3.23 13.61
N CYS A 345 -7.47 -4.38 14.24
CA CYS A 345 -8.78 -4.91 14.61
C CYS A 345 -9.25 -4.42 15.99
N SER A 346 -8.54 -3.50 16.63
CA SER A 346 -8.88 -2.86 17.90
C SER A 346 -9.25 -1.38 17.69
N GLY A 347 -9.92 -0.80 18.67
CA GLY A 347 -10.35 0.60 18.62
C GLY A 347 -11.22 0.91 17.41
N ARG A 348 -11.17 2.16 16.94
CA ARG A 348 -12.04 2.65 15.86
C ARG A 348 -11.89 1.88 14.54
N SER A 349 -10.67 1.51 14.17
CA SER A 349 -10.45 0.71 12.95
C SER A 349 -11.10 -0.68 13.05
N GLY A 350 -11.09 -1.30 14.22
CA GLY A 350 -11.76 -2.58 14.48
C GLY A 350 -13.28 -2.46 14.36
N GLU A 351 -13.88 -1.40 14.89
CA GLU A 351 -15.30 -1.12 14.77
C GLU A 351 -15.71 -0.95 13.30
N LEU A 352 -14.94 -0.20 12.51
CA LEU A 352 -15.19 0.01 11.09
C LEU A 352 -15.03 -1.29 10.27
N TYR A 353 -14.09 -2.17 10.63
CA TYR A 353 -13.99 -3.50 10.02
C TYR A 353 -15.24 -4.35 10.29
N LEU A 354 -15.74 -4.34 11.52
CA LEU A 354 -16.97 -5.05 11.89
C LEU A 354 -18.20 -4.47 11.19
N PHE A 355 -18.29 -3.15 11.12
CA PHE A 355 -19.32 -2.47 10.36
C PHE A 355 -19.29 -2.87 8.88
N ALA A 356 -18.12 -2.80 8.24
CA ALA A 356 -17.96 -3.18 6.85
C ALA A 356 -18.29 -4.66 6.59
N LEU A 357 -17.94 -5.56 7.51
CA LEU A 357 -18.34 -6.98 7.43
C LEU A 357 -19.86 -7.15 7.53
N GLY A 358 -20.53 -6.37 8.36
CA GLY A 358 -21.99 -6.35 8.48
C GLY A 358 -22.71 -5.91 7.21
N GLN A 359 -22.04 -5.13 6.35
CA GLN A 359 -22.58 -4.66 5.06
C GLN A 359 -22.35 -5.67 3.91
N VAL A 360 -21.60 -6.74 4.12
CA VAL A 360 -21.32 -7.74 3.08
C VAL A 360 -22.60 -8.50 2.74
N SER A 361 -23.02 -8.43 1.47
CA SER A 361 -24.25 -9.07 1.01
C SER A 361 -24.16 -10.60 1.09
N ASP A 362 -25.31 -11.24 1.26
CA ASP A 362 -25.44 -12.70 1.24
C ASP A 362 -24.85 -13.34 -0.02
N LYS A 363 -25.02 -12.68 -1.17
CA LYS A 363 -24.46 -13.11 -2.45
C LYS A 363 -22.94 -13.10 -2.41
N THR A 364 -22.33 -12.06 -1.83
CA THR A 364 -20.87 -11.95 -1.67
C THR A 364 -20.35 -13.03 -0.75
N TRP A 365 -21.01 -13.28 0.39
CA TRP A 365 -20.68 -14.38 1.30
C TRP A 365 -20.77 -15.75 0.61
N ALA A 366 -21.86 -16.02 -0.10
CA ALA A 366 -22.09 -17.29 -0.79
C ALA A 366 -21.06 -17.55 -1.90
N ASN A 367 -20.54 -16.49 -2.53
CA ASN A 367 -19.56 -16.57 -3.60
C ASN A 367 -18.11 -16.38 -3.12
N ALA A 368 -17.91 -16.15 -1.83
CA ALA A 368 -16.56 -16.03 -1.29
C ALA A 368 -15.76 -17.31 -1.54
N ARG A 369 -14.53 -17.15 -1.97
CA ARG A 369 -13.61 -18.25 -2.26
C ARG A 369 -12.34 -18.04 -1.44
N PRO A 370 -11.62 -19.12 -1.08
CA PRO A 370 -10.29 -19.00 -0.53
C PRO A 370 -9.43 -18.15 -1.48
N ILE A 371 -8.51 -17.39 -0.90
CA ILE A 371 -7.56 -16.65 -1.71
C ILE A 371 -6.66 -17.66 -2.40
N GLN A 372 -6.99 -17.97 -3.63
CA GLN A 372 -6.03 -18.47 -4.57
C GLN A 372 -5.12 -17.30 -4.91
N HIS A 373 -3.82 -17.55 -5.04
CA HIS A 373 -2.86 -16.49 -5.37
C HIS A 373 -3.36 -15.72 -6.59
N ASP A 374 -3.78 -14.47 -6.39
CA ASP A 374 -4.10 -13.51 -7.46
C ASP A 374 -2.81 -13.03 -8.19
N ASN A 375 -1.83 -13.93 -8.33
CA ASN A 375 -0.61 -13.67 -9.08
C ASN A 375 -0.69 -14.16 -10.53
N ALA A 376 -1.86 -14.61 -10.95
CA ALA A 376 -2.16 -14.89 -12.35
C ALA A 376 -2.95 -13.71 -12.93
N ALA A 377 -2.25 -12.68 -13.34
CA ALA A 377 -2.63 -11.69 -14.33
C ALA A 377 -1.36 -11.31 -15.08
#